data_a7954257bdf92aacd499f95e3cc1aadc
#
_entry.id   a7954257bdf92aacd499f95e3cc1aadc
#
_cell.length_a   1.000
_cell.length_b   1.000
_cell.length_c   1.000
_cell.angle_alpha   90.00
_cell.angle_beta   90.00
_cell.angle_gamma   90.00
#
_symmetry.space_group_name_H-M   'P 1'
#
loop_
_entity.id
_entity.type
_entity.pdbx_description
1 polymer ?
#
loop_
_entity_poly.entity_id
_entity_poly.type
_entity_poly.pdbx_seq_one_letter_code
_entity_poly.pdbx_strand_id
1 'polypeptide(L)'
;VCYPNSKIVVCSYTRKQGNEVLLKIQDDFMKNYPILATEIERCNIGQNEAAIYFKNHSWIRVVTASDSGRGARANVLIVDESRMVERSIIQTVLRKFLTAPRHPKFMDKPEYKDYPAERNKEIYMTSCFFQDSELYEQAQAYTAAFLDDTKKYWIVGLPYEVSIKEGLLSKEQVMDEVSESTFSDISWMMEMECLFYGCGDDALFSYSALTARRRLNESFYPLEEYRNKNIKVPDLAKGEERILGVDVALMASRRHANDASALTILSCLPTDNGDFICNV
;
A
#
# COMPACT_ATOMS: atom_id res chain seq x y z
N VAL A 1 20.74 16.90 -2.20
CA VAL A 1 21.63 18.05 -2.36
C VAL A 1 21.14 19.27 -1.55
N CYS A 2 19.95 19.78 -1.79
CA CYS A 2 19.44 20.99 -1.14
C CYS A 2 19.15 20.86 0.36
N TYR A 3 18.95 19.66 0.86
CA TYR A 3 18.59 19.39 2.25
C TYR A 3 19.73 18.63 2.95
N PRO A 4 20.61 19.28 3.69
CA PRO A 4 21.74 18.61 4.34
C PRO A 4 21.29 17.60 5.39
N ASN A 5 22.11 16.57 5.60
CA ASN A 5 21.86 15.47 6.55
C ASN A 5 20.56 14.67 6.27
N SER A 6 20.12 14.62 5.01
CA SER A 6 18.98 13.80 4.61
C SER A 6 19.41 12.35 4.46
N LYS A 7 18.71 11.45 5.12
CA LYS A 7 18.97 10.00 5.11
C LYS A 7 17.78 9.30 4.49
N ILE A 8 17.93 8.90 3.24
CA ILE A 8 16.84 8.36 2.42
C ILE A 8 17.06 6.86 2.24
N VAL A 9 16.08 6.07 2.62
CA VAL A 9 16.03 4.66 2.30
C VAL A 9 15.00 4.45 1.19
N VAL A 10 15.41 3.81 0.12
CA VAL A 10 14.54 3.32 -0.95
C VAL A 10 14.41 1.81 -0.78
N CYS A 11 13.19 1.35 -0.55
CA CYS A 11 12.85 -0.05 -0.48
C CYS A 11 12.14 -0.45 -1.78
N SER A 12 12.62 -1.50 -2.43
CA SER A 12 11.98 -2.12 -3.60
C SER A 12 11.81 -3.62 -3.36
N TYR A 13 10.89 -4.23 -4.09
CA TYR A 13 10.63 -5.66 -3.97
C TYR A 13 11.90 -6.47 -4.30
N THR A 14 12.63 -6.09 -5.35
CA THR A 14 13.91 -6.72 -5.70
C THR A 14 15.06 -5.73 -5.60
N ARG A 15 16.25 -6.26 -5.30
CA ARG A 15 17.48 -5.46 -5.27
C ARG A 15 17.78 -4.79 -6.61
N LYS A 16 17.49 -5.49 -7.71
CA LYS A 16 17.71 -4.98 -9.07
C LYS A 16 16.87 -3.72 -9.32
N GLN A 17 15.57 -3.76 -9.02
CA GLN A 17 14.69 -2.58 -9.16
C GLN A 17 15.18 -1.40 -8.34
N GLY A 18 15.55 -1.63 -7.06
CA GLY A 18 16.08 -0.56 -6.23
C GLY A 18 17.38 0.04 -6.75
N ASN A 19 18.27 -0.78 -7.30
CA ASN A 19 19.51 -0.30 -7.89
C ASN A 19 19.28 0.56 -9.14
N GLU A 20 18.23 0.33 -9.92
CA GLU A 20 17.86 1.18 -11.07
C GLU A 20 17.66 2.65 -10.67
N VAL A 21 17.12 2.91 -9.49
CA VAL A 21 16.98 4.28 -8.97
C VAL A 21 18.36 4.94 -8.82
N LEU A 22 19.33 4.23 -8.27
CA LEU A 22 20.69 4.76 -8.10
C LEU A 22 21.43 4.88 -9.43
N LEU A 23 21.22 3.92 -10.35
CA LEU A 23 21.80 3.96 -11.69
C LEU A 23 21.28 5.17 -12.48
N LYS A 24 19.99 5.47 -12.42
CA LYS A 24 19.43 6.69 -13.02
C LYS A 24 20.09 7.96 -12.46
N ILE A 25 20.33 8.03 -11.16
CA ILE A 25 21.05 9.15 -10.56
C ILE A 25 22.48 9.21 -11.09
N GLN A 26 23.18 8.07 -11.15
CA GLN A 26 24.56 8.01 -11.60
C GLN A 26 24.70 8.31 -13.10
N ASP A 27 23.87 7.70 -13.94
CA ASP A 27 24.01 7.74 -15.37
C ASP A 27 23.34 8.96 -16.01
N ASP A 28 22.15 9.33 -15.54
CA ASP A 28 21.42 10.43 -16.13
C ASP A 28 21.76 11.76 -15.46
N PHE A 29 21.63 11.84 -14.11
CA PHE A 29 21.84 13.11 -13.41
C PHE A 29 23.31 13.52 -13.37
N MET A 30 24.22 12.61 -13.06
CA MET A 30 25.63 12.96 -12.98
C MET A 30 26.23 13.34 -14.35
N LYS A 31 25.81 12.66 -15.42
CA LYS A 31 26.29 12.95 -16.78
C LYS A 31 25.70 14.25 -17.33
N ASN A 32 24.40 14.44 -17.13
CA ASN A 32 23.69 15.59 -17.70
C ASN A 32 23.80 16.88 -16.85
N TYR A 33 24.10 16.73 -15.56
CA TYR A 33 24.19 17.84 -14.61
C TYR A 33 25.50 17.81 -13.82
N PRO A 34 26.63 18.20 -14.42
CA PRO A 34 27.96 18.11 -13.79
C PRO A 34 28.07 18.84 -12.45
N ILE A 35 27.33 19.94 -12.26
CA ILE A 35 27.31 20.68 -10.99
C ILE A 35 26.74 19.80 -9.87
N LEU A 36 25.68 19.02 -10.13
CA LEU A 36 25.12 18.09 -9.15
C LEU A 36 26.08 16.92 -8.89
N ALA A 37 26.80 16.47 -9.88
CA ALA A 37 27.83 15.44 -9.73
C ALA A 37 28.94 15.85 -8.75
N THR A 38 29.31 17.14 -8.70
CA THR A 38 30.29 17.65 -7.73
C THR A 38 29.86 17.51 -6.28
N GLU A 39 28.56 17.39 -5.99
CA GLU A 39 28.03 17.22 -4.66
C GLU A 39 28.05 15.76 -4.17
N ILE A 40 28.33 14.81 -5.05
CA ILE A 40 28.45 13.40 -4.70
C ILE A 40 29.87 13.14 -4.16
N GLU A 41 29.92 12.57 -2.98
CA GLU A 41 31.17 12.17 -2.34
C GLU A 41 31.57 10.74 -2.74
N ARG A 42 30.62 9.82 -2.73
CA ARG A 42 30.83 8.42 -3.07
C ARG A 42 29.56 7.80 -3.64
N CYS A 43 29.71 7.00 -4.68
CA CYS A 43 28.65 6.17 -5.25
C CYS A 43 29.11 4.71 -5.23
N ASN A 44 28.31 3.83 -4.62
CA ASN A 44 28.55 2.40 -4.59
C ASN A 44 27.25 1.67 -4.94
N ILE A 45 27.25 0.94 -6.07
CA ILE A 45 26.09 0.17 -6.54
C ILE A 45 26.55 -1.28 -6.70
N GLY A 46 26.72 -1.96 -5.57
CA GLY A 46 27.18 -3.34 -5.51
C GLY A 46 26.18 -4.31 -4.88
N GLN A 47 26.57 -5.57 -4.84
CA GLN A 47 25.74 -6.62 -4.22
C GLN A 47 25.57 -6.43 -2.70
N ASN A 48 26.62 -6.01 -2.01
CA ASN A 48 26.62 -5.86 -0.56
C ASN A 48 26.09 -4.50 -0.11
N GLU A 49 26.38 -3.45 -0.87
CA GLU A 49 25.92 -2.09 -0.57
C GLU A 49 25.46 -1.42 -1.87
N ALA A 50 24.31 -0.75 -1.81
CA ALA A 50 23.84 0.13 -2.88
C ALA A 50 23.46 1.47 -2.23
N ALA A 51 24.35 2.47 -2.40
CA ALA A 51 24.19 3.77 -1.77
C ALA A 51 24.93 4.87 -2.54
N ILE A 52 24.38 6.08 -2.49
CA ILE A 52 25.03 7.32 -2.91
C ILE A 52 25.17 8.20 -1.66
N TYR A 53 26.37 8.72 -1.46
CA TYR A 53 26.71 9.62 -0.35
C TYR A 53 27.04 11.01 -0.91
N PHE A 54 26.54 12.03 -0.24
CA PHE A 54 26.71 13.43 -0.63
C PHE A 54 27.58 14.17 0.38
N LYS A 55 28.33 15.18 -0.07
CA LYS A 55 29.22 16.01 0.72
C LYS A 55 28.51 16.71 1.89
N ASN A 56 27.23 16.96 1.78
CA ASN A 56 26.41 17.57 2.83
C ASN A 56 25.91 16.56 3.89
N HIS A 57 26.56 15.40 4.01
CA HIS A 57 26.24 14.30 4.91
C HIS A 57 24.91 13.60 4.65
N SER A 58 24.28 13.87 3.51
CA SER A 58 23.11 13.12 3.07
C SER A 58 23.51 11.82 2.40
N TRP A 59 22.59 10.87 2.35
CA TRP A 59 22.76 9.65 1.58
C TRP A 59 21.42 9.08 1.10
N ILE A 60 21.48 8.34 0.00
CA ILE A 60 20.40 7.50 -0.51
C ILE A 60 20.89 6.07 -0.47
N ARG A 61 20.16 5.18 0.15
CA ARG A 61 20.51 3.76 0.30
C ARG A 61 19.35 2.88 -0.12
N VAL A 62 19.64 1.82 -0.89
CA VAL A 62 18.65 0.82 -1.29
C VAL A 62 18.66 -0.35 -0.32
N VAL A 63 17.46 -0.78 0.07
CA VAL A 63 17.21 -1.99 0.84
C VAL A 63 16.17 -2.84 0.12
N THR A 64 16.18 -4.14 0.38
CA THR A 64 15.13 -5.05 -0.08
C THR A 64 14.05 -5.21 0.98
N ALA A 65 12.84 -5.53 0.55
CA ALA A 65 11.72 -5.86 1.42
C ALA A 65 11.94 -7.22 2.10
N SER A 66 12.84 -7.25 3.08
CA SER A 66 13.17 -8.47 3.84
C SER A 66 13.56 -8.15 5.27
N ASP A 67 13.43 -9.13 6.16
CA ASP A 67 13.83 -9.02 7.56
C ASP A 67 15.31 -8.68 7.78
N SER A 68 16.16 -8.96 6.79
CA SER A 68 17.61 -8.69 6.86
C SER A 68 17.97 -7.20 6.74
N GLY A 69 17.02 -6.35 6.32
CA GLY A 69 17.23 -4.91 6.16
C GLY A 69 17.35 -4.13 7.48
N ARG A 70 17.26 -4.77 8.64
CA ARG A 70 17.29 -4.12 9.95
C ARG A 70 18.58 -3.36 10.20
N GLY A 71 18.47 -2.14 10.77
CA GLY A 71 19.63 -1.35 11.21
C GLY A 71 19.88 -0.05 10.48
N ALA A 72 19.19 0.23 9.38
CA ALA A 72 19.25 1.55 8.77
C ALA A 72 18.50 2.58 9.64
N ARG A 73 19.08 3.78 9.77
CA ARG A 73 18.42 4.93 10.40
C ARG A 73 18.23 6.00 9.34
N ALA A 74 16.99 6.32 9.05
CA ALA A 74 16.61 7.23 8.00
C ALA A 74 15.62 8.28 8.52
N ASN A 75 15.43 9.33 7.75
CA ASN A 75 14.37 10.32 7.96
C ASN A 75 13.39 10.39 6.80
N VAL A 76 13.71 9.70 5.70
CA VAL A 76 12.80 9.51 4.57
C VAL A 76 12.81 8.03 4.18
N LEU A 77 11.65 7.43 4.08
CA LEU A 77 11.41 6.09 3.55
C LEU A 77 10.63 6.22 2.25
N ILE A 78 11.13 5.64 1.19
CA ILE A 78 10.44 5.50 -0.09
C ILE A 78 10.25 4.00 -0.32
N VAL A 79 9.02 3.58 -0.51
CA VAL A 79 8.69 2.19 -0.86
C VAL A 79 8.17 2.19 -2.29
N ASP A 80 8.98 1.63 -3.15
CA ASP A 80 8.69 1.48 -4.57
C ASP A 80 7.96 0.16 -4.82
N GLU A 81 6.98 0.17 -5.71
CA GLU A 81 6.05 -0.95 -5.94
C GLU A 81 5.47 -1.49 -4.62
N SER A 82 4.93 -0.59 -3.81
CA SER A 82 4.51 -0.90 -2.43
C SER A 82 3.45 -1.99 -2.34
N ARG A 83 2.67 -2.24 -3.41
CA ARG A 83 1.70 -3.35 -3.50
C ARG A 83 2.36 -4.73 -3.43
N MET A 84 3.65 -4.82 -3.82
CA MET A 84 4.41 -6.06 -3.81
C MET A 84 5.12 -6.33 -2.48
N VAL A 85 5.07 -5.36 -1.56
CA VAL A 85 5.74 -5.45 -0.25
C VAL A 85 4.71 -5.77 0.82
N GLU A 86 4.89 -6.88 1.52
CA GLU A 86 4.01 -7.27 2.62
C GLU A 86 3.87 -6.16 3.66
N ARG A 87 2.64 -5.86 4.04
CA ARG A 87 2.33 -4.82 5.04
C ARG A 87 3.03 -5.07 6.38
N SER A 88 3.19 -6.33 6.76
CA SER A 88 3.94 -6.75 7.94
C SER A 88 5.38 -6.25 7.92
N ILE A 89 6.08 -6.38 6.79
CA ILE A 89 7.45 -5.89 6.59
C ILE A 89 7.50 -4.35 6.68
N ILE A 90 6.55 -3.67 6.05
CA ILE A 90 6.46 -2.21 6.14
C ILE A 90 6.35 -1.77 7.61
N GLN A 91 5.45 -2.38 8.38
CA GLN A 91 5.16 -1.98 9.76
C GLN A 91 6.26 -2.37 10.75
N THR A 92 6.81 -3.59 10.63
CA THR A 92 7.72 -4.16 11.63
C THR A 92 9.19 -3.87 11.34
N VAL A 93 9.57 -3.65 10.09
CA VAL A 93 10.95 -3.44 9.65
C VAL A 93 11.16 -2.03 9.11
N LEU A 94 10.48 -1.67 8.02
CA LEU A 94 10.81 -0.46 7.26
C LEU A 94 10.49 0.83 8.06
N ARG A 95 9.34 0.92 8.68
CA ARG A 95 8.97 2.06 9.53
C ARG A 95 9.89 2.25 10.72
N LYS A 96 10.57 1.19 11.17
CA LYS A 96 11.54 1.29 12.28
C LYS A 96 12.85 1.97 11.85
N PHE A 97 13.09 2.20 10.58
CA PHE A 97 14.19 3.05 10.11
C PHE A 97 13.97 4.52 10.45
N LEU A 98 12.73 4.96 10.53
CA LEU A 98 12.35 6.34 10.78
C LEU A 98 12.41 6.72 12.26
N THR A 99 13.55 6.50 12.89
CA THR A 99 13.72 6.67 14.35
C THR A 99 14.30 8.02 14.76
N ALA A 100 14.86 8.78 13.81
CA ALA A 100 15.47 10.06 14.10
C ALA A 100 15.06 11.10 13.04
N PRO A 101 14.55 12.28 13.44
CA PRO A 101 14.29 13.36 12.51
C PRO A 101 15.60 13.88 11.91
N ARG A 102 15.50 14.54 10.77
CA ARG A 102 16.62 15.28 10.20
C ARG A 102 16.96 16.46 11.12
N HIS A 103 18.22 16.50 11.56
CA HIS A 103 18.70 17.59 12.40
C HIS A 103 20.01 18.15 11.83
N PRO A 104 19.96 19.12 10.94
CA PRO A 104 21.15 19.78 10.42
C PRO A 104 21.75 20.71 11.50
N LYS A 105 23.09 20.79 11.56
CA LYS A 105 23.82 21.53 12.59
C LYS A 105 23.43 23.00 12.75
N PHE A 106 22.94 23.64 11.69
CA PHE A 106 22.50 25.05 11.80
C PHE A 106 21.28 25.22 12.72
N MET A 107 20.49 24.15 12.94
CA MET A 107 19.34 24.16 13.86
C MET A 107 19.76 24.28 15.34
N ASP A 108 21.04 24.05 15.64
CA ASP A 108 21.58 24.23 17.02
C ASP A 108 21.79 25.70 17.39
N LYS A 109 21.71 26.61 16.41
CA LYS A 109 21.88 28.02 16.65
C LYS A 109 20.64 28.64 17.32
N PRO A 110 20.83 29.60 18.25
CA PRO A 110 19.72 30.21 19.00
C PRO A 110 18.61 30.81 18.11
N GLU A 111 18.95 31.33 16.95
CA GLU A 111 18.03 31.96 15.99
C GLU A 111 17.02 30.95 15.39
N TYR A 112 17.31 29.65 15.43
CA TYR A 112 16.44 28.58 14.91
C TYR A 112 15.73 27.76 16.00
N LYS A 113 15.87 28.15 17.27
CA LYS A 113 15.34 27.41 18.41
C LYS A 113 13.83 27.17 18.35
N ASP A 114 13.11 28.11 17.78
CA ASP A 114 11.64 28.10 17.69
C ASP A 114 11.12 27.44 16.40
N TYR A 115 12.04 26.99 15.52
CA TYR A 115 11.62 26.26 14.32
C TYR A 115 11.12 24.86 14.68
N PRO A 116 9.97 24.44 14.12
CA PRO A 116 9.44 23.12 14.39
C PRO A 116 10.39 22.03 13.89
N ALA A 117 10.54 20.98 14.66
CA ALA A 117 11.29 19.80 14.23
C ALA A 117 10.66 19.19 12.97
N GLU A 118 11.49 18.88 11.99
CA GLU A 118 11.04 18.24 10.76
C GLU A 118 10.55 16.80 11.07
N ARG A 119 9.38 16.44 10.54
CA ARG A 119 8.86 15.08 10.66
C ARG A 119 9.54 14.16 9.65
N ASN A 120 9.75 12.91 10.03
CA ASN A 120 10.13 11.86 9.09
C ASN A 120 9.01 11.65 8.05
N LYS A 121 9.39 11.24 6.85
CA LYS A 121 8.50 11.10 5.70
C LYS A 121 8.44 9.65 5.23
N GLU A 122 7.25 9.21 4.91
CA GLU A 122 6.98 7.94 4.25
C GLU A 122 6.35 8.24 2.89
N ILE A 123 6.90 7.66 1.83
CA ILE A 123 6.42 7.81 0.45
C ILE A 123 6.21 6.42 -0.11
N TYR A 124 5.00 6.14 -0.55
CA TYR A 124 4.61 4.88 -1.17
C TYR A 124 4.27 5.15 -2.62
N MET A 125 4.94 4.44 -3.52
CA MET A 125 4.71 4.52 -4.97
C MET A 125 4.27 3.16 -5.46
N THR A 126 3.20 3.11 -6.25
CA THR A 126 2.67 1.87 -6.80
C THR A 126 1.59 2.17 -7.82
N SER A 127 1.32 1.24 -8.72
CA SER A 127 0.10 1.22 -9.52
C SER A 127 -1.09 0.82 -8.66
N CYS A 128 -2.30 1.09 -9.12
CA CYS A 128 -3.52 0.60 -8.49
C CYS A 128 -3.64 -0.93 -8.60
N PHE A 129 -4.55 -1.51 -7.84
CA PHE A 129 -4.75 -2.94 -7.78
C PHE A 129 -6.23 -3.27 -7.52
N PHE A 130 -6.53 -4.46 -7.05
CA PHE A 130 -7.90 -4.86 -6.74
C PHE A 130 -8.43 -4.19 -5.46
N GLN A 131 -9.75 -3.97 -5.41
CA GLN A 131 -10.41 -3.33 -4.26
C GLN A 131 -10.46 -4.22 -3.00
N ASP A 132 -10.23 -5.51 -3.13
CA ASP A 132 -10.09 -6.47 -2.03
C ASP A 132 -8.66 -6.54 -1.46
N SER A 133 -7.76 -5.67 -1.93
CA SER A 133 -6.37 -5.62 -1.49
C SER A 133 -6.14 -4.69 -0.29
N GLU A 134 -5.12 -5.01 0.51
CA GLU A 134 -4.64 -4.12 1.58
C GLU A 134 -4.22 -2.73 1.07
N LEU A 135 -3.80 -2.64 -0.20
CA LEU A 135 -3.46 -1.38 -0.85
C LEU A 135 -4.67 -0.47 -0.98
N TYR A 136 -5.83 -1.01 -1.35
CA TYR A 136 -7.07 -0.24 -1.44
C TYR A 136 -7.51 0.29 -0.09
N GLU A 137 -7.47 -0.53 0.95
CA GLU A 137 -7.73 -0.10 2.32
C GLU A 137 -6.79 1.03 2.76
N GLN A 138 -5.50 0.92 2.41
CA GLN A 138 -4.52 1.97 2.70
C GLN A 138 -4.84 3.26 1.93
N ALA A 139 -5.21 3.16 0.66
CA ALA A 139 -5.58 4.32 -0.16
C ALA A 139 -6.82 5.04 0.41
N GLN A 140 -7.84 4.30 0.83
CA GLN A 140 -9.02 4.85 1.51
C GLN A 140 -8.65 5.55 2.82
N ALA A 141 -7.83 4.91 3.66
CA ALA A 141 -7.37 5.49 4.92
C ALA A 141 -6.54 6.78 4.70
N TYR A 142 -5.69 6.79 3.66
CA TYR A 142 -4.89 7.97 3.32
C TYR A 142 -5.74 9.09 2.73
N THR A 143 -6.75 8.77 1.92
CA THR A 143 -7.72 9.75 1.42
C THR A 143 -8.49 10.38 2.56
N ALA A 144 -9.00 9.61 3.50
CA ALA A 144 -9.69 10.12 4.69
C ALA A 144 -8.75 11.00 5.54
N ALA A 145 -7.49 10.59 5.71
CA ALA A 145 -6.50 11.36 6.45
C ALA A 145 -6.04 12.64 5.71
N PHE A 146 -6.05 12.64 4.38
CA PHE A 146 -5.74 13.82 3.56
C PHE A 146 -6.83 14.89 3.66
N LEU A 147 -8.09 14.48 3.79
CA LEU A 147 -9.24 15.36 3.98
C LEU A 147 -9.36 15.91 5.42
N ASP A 148 -8.55 15.42 6.34
CA ASP A 148 -8.50 15.87 7.73
C ASP A 148 -7.37 16.90 7.90
N ASP A 149 -7.71 18.17 8.01
CA ASP A 149 -6.75 19.28 8.12
C ASP A 149 -5.78 19.16 9.31
N THR A 150 -6.11 18.35 10.30
CA THR A 150 -5.23 18.10 11.45
C THR A 150 -4.10 17.13 11.14
N LYS A 151 -4.19 16.39 10.04
CA LYS A 151 -3.24 15.35 9.63
C LYS A 151 -2.33 15.83 8.50
N LYS A 152 -1.14 15.26 8.41
CA LYS A 152 -0.13 15.59 7.39
C LYS A 152 0.01 14.43 6.41
N TYR A 153 -1.05 14.17 5.66
CA TYR A 153 -1.11 13.14 4.62
C TYR A 153 -1.28 13.78 3.25
N TRP A 154 -0.83 13.10 2.24
CA TRP A 154 -1.02 13.47 0.85
C TRP A 154 -1.20 12.20 0.02
N ILE A 155 -2.13 12.22 -0.93
CA ILE A 155 -2.39 11.14 -1.87
C ILE A 155 -2.68 11.75 -3.23
N VAL A 156 -2.18 11.11 -4.28
CA VAL A 156 -2.44 11.52 -5.67
C VAL A 156 -2.45 10.29 -6.57
N GLY A 157 -3.37 10.25 -7.52
CA GLY A 157 -3.35 9.39 -8.69
C GLY A 157 -2.85 10.19 -9.89
N LEU A 158 -1.92 9.62 -10.63
CA LEU A 158 -1.34 10.23 -11.83
C LEU A 158 -1.60 9.28 -13.03
N PRO A 159 -2.73 9.43 -13.72
CA PRO A 159 -3.04 8.58 -14.86
C PRO A 159 -2.14 8.90 -16.07
N TYR A 160 -2.09 7.98 -17.03
CA TYR A 160 -1.19 8.06 -18.20
C TYR A 160 -1.36 9.35 -19.03
N GLU A 161 -2.53 9.95 -19.03
CA GLU A 161 -2.79 11.22 -19.73
C GLU A 161 -1.91 12.36 -19.20
N VAL A 162 -1.57 12.33 -17.89
CA VAL A 162 -0.62 13.28 -17.31
C VAL A 162 0.77 13.05 -17.90
N SER A 163 1.17 11.79 -18.05
CA SER A 163 2.46 11.44 -18.65
C SER A 163 2.54 11.86 -20.13
N ILE A 164 1.45 11.72 -20.89
CA ILE A 164 1.38 12.23 -22.27
C ILE A 164 1.50 13.76 -22.27
N LYS A 165 0.74 14.44 -21.42
CA LYS A 165 0.75 15.91 -21.33
C LYS A 165 2.15 16.46 -21.02
N GLU A 166 2.88 15.79 -20.14
CA GLU A 166 4.24 16.18 -19.74
C GLU A 166 5.34 15.66 -20.67
N GLY A 167 4.97 14.99 -21.79
CA GLY A 167 5.91 14.48 -22.78
C GLY A 167 6.75 13.28 -22.32
N LEU A 168 6.31 12.57 -21.29
CA LEU A 168 6.96 11.38 -20.74
C LEU A 168 6.51 10.09 -21.43
N LEU A 169 5.36 10.12 -22.07
CA LEU A 169 4.75 8.99 -22.79
C LEU A 169 4.20 9.50 -24.14
N SER A 170 4.45 8.75 -25.21
CA SER A 170 3.92 9.11 -26.53
C SER A 170 2.49 8.60 -26.68
N LYS A 171 1.64 9.40 -27.35
CA LYS A 171 0.28 9.00 -27.64
C LYS A 171 0.21 7.82 -28.60
N GLU A 172 1.15 7.75 -29.54
CA GLU A 172 1.25 6.67 -30.52
C GLU A 172 1.52 5.33 -29.80
N GLN A 173 2.45 5.31 -28.83
CA GLN A 173 2.71 4.10 -28.03
C GLN A 173 1.48 3.61 -27.29
N VAL A 174 0.70 4.53 -26.72
CA VAL A 174 -0.58 4.18 -26.06
C VAL A 174 -1.57 3.57 -27.03
N MET A 175 -1.72 4.17 -28.24
CA MET A 175 -2.62 3.65 -29.26
C MET A 175 -2.18 2.28 -29.77
N ASP A 176 -0.90 2.05 -29.93
CA ASP A 176 -0.34 0.77 -30.37
C ASP A 176 -0.64 -0.31 -29.30
N GLU A 177 -0.38 -0.04 -28.04
CA GLU A 177 -0.64 -0.97 -26.91
C GLU A 177 -2.12 -1.33 -26.77
N VAL A 178 -3.02 -0.34 -26.84
CA VAL A 178 -4.47 -0.56 -26.78
C VAL A 178 -5.00 -1.37 -27.97
N SER A 179 -4.31 -1.31 -29.12
CA SER A 179 -4.70 -2.06 -30.31
C SER A 179 -4.20 -3.51 -30.34
N GLU A 180 -3.37 -3.93 -29.39
CA GLU A 180 -2.85 -5.29 -29.32
C GLU A 180 -3.92 -6.32 -28.99
N SER A 181 -3.83 -7.50 -29.60
CA SER A 181 -4.77 -8.62 -29.34
C SER A 181 -4.68 -9.18 -27.92
N THR A 182 -3.60 -8.88 -27.20
CA THR A 182 -3.33 -9.27 -25.83
C THR A 182 -3.72 -8.19 -24.81
N PHE A 183 -4.30 -7.08 -25.29
CA PHE A 183 -4.70 -5.96 -24.44
C PHE A 183 -5.73 -6.41 -23.38
N SER A 184 -5.53 -5.95 -22.16
CA SER A 184 -6.42 -6.19 -21.02
C SER A 184 -6.91 -4.88 -20.44
N ASP A 185 -8.19 -4.59 -20.60
CA ASP A 185 -8.83 -3.40 -20.03
C ASP A 185 -8.60 -3.29 -18.51
N ILE A 186 -8.68 -4.41 -17.79
CA ILE A 186 -8.51 -4.45 -16.33
C ILE A 186 -7.08 -4.07 -15.93
N SER A 187 -6.09 -4.67 -16.59
CA SER A 187 -4.68 -4.32 -16.35
C SER A 187 -4.40 -2.87 -16.69
N TRP A 188 -4.95 -2.39 -17.79
CA TRP A 188 -4.82 -1.00 -18.23
C TRP A 188 -5.38 -0.02 -17.19
N MET A 189 -6.60 -0.27 -16.70
CA MET A 189 -7.22 0.55 -15.66
C MET A 189 -6.34 0.65 -14.41
N MET A 190 -5.79 -0.48 -13.96
CA MET A 190 -4.97 -0.51 -12.75
C MET A 190 -3.58 0.11 -12.95
N GLU A 191 -2.90 -0.19 -14.06
CA GLU A 191 -1.50 0.22 -14.28
C GLU A 191 -1.40 1.63 -14.87
N MET A 192 -2.34 2.04 -15.73
CA MET A 192 -2.24 3.26 -16.51
C MET A 192 -3.25 4.33 -16.13
N GLU A 193 -4.47 3.95 -15.73
CA GLU A 193 -5.52 4.91 -15.38
C GLU A 193 -5.59 5.22 -13.88
N CYS A 194 -4.77 4.60 -13.05
CA CYS A 194 -4.79 4.73 -11.59
C CYS A 194 -6.15 4.40 -10.96
N LEU A 195 -6.85 3.40 -11.50
CA LEU A 195 -8.16 2.98 -11.01
C LEU A 195 -8.06 1.63 -10.29
N PHE A 196 -8.69 1.53 -9.13
CA PHE A 196 -8.85 0.25 -8.45
C PHE A 196 -9.99 -0.53 -9.08
N TYR A 197 -9.78 -1.81 -9.34
CA TYR A 197 -10.76 -2.70 -9.96
C TYR A 197 -11.31 -3.71 -8.96
N GLY A 198 -12.58 -4.04 -9.06
CA GLY A 198 -13.39 -5.03 -8.36
C GLY A 198 -12.67 -5.99 -7.40
N CYS A 199 -12.44 -7.23 -7.83
CA CYS A 199 -11.69 -8.26 -7.09
C CYS A 199 -10.82 -9.07 -8.04
N GLY A 200 -9.80 -9.75 -7.48
CA GLY A 200 -8.85 -10.56 -8.25
C GLY A 200 -9.50 -11.71 -9.02
N ASP A 201 -8.80 -12.19 -10.04
CA ASP A 201 -9.27 -13.31 -10.88
C ASP A 201 -9.46 -14.62 -10.09
N ASP A 202 -8.80 -14.75 -8.94
CA ASP A 202 -8.92 -15.89 -8.02
C ASP A 202 -10.16 -15.81 -7.13
N ALA A 203 -10.91 -14.71 -7.17
CA ALA A 203 -12.12 -14.57 -6.38
C ALA A 203 -13.24 -15.44 -6.93
N LEU A 204 -13.69 -16.39 -6.14
CA LEU A 204 -14.81 -17.30 -6.49
C LEU A 204 -16.10 -16.53 -6.80
N PHE A 205 -16.29 -15.37 -6.17
CA PHE A 205 -17.43 -14.47 -6.39
C PHE A 205 -16.96 -13.06 -6.65
N SER A 206 -17.55 -12.39 -7.65
CA SER A 206 -17.26 -10.97 -7.89
C SER A 206 -17.76 -10.10 -6.73
N TYR A 207 -16.97 -9.12 -6.33
CA TYR A 207 -17.33 -8.16 -5.27
C TYR A 207 -18.68 -7.46 -5.57
N SER A 208 -18.91 -7.10 -6.84
CA SER A 208 -20.16 -6.48 -7.26
C SER A 208 -21.36 -7.41 -7.06
N ALA A 209 -21.23 -8.71 -7.35
CA ALA A 209 -22.28 -9.68 -7.13
C ALA A 209 -22.59 -9.87 -5.63
N LEU A 210 -21.55 -9.92 -4.79
CA LEU A 210 -21.71 -10.01 -3.33
C LEU A 210 -22.37 -8.75 -2.77
N THR A 211 -21.90 -7.56 -3.17
CA THR A 211 -22.44 -6.28 -2.70
C THR A 211 -23.89 -6.07 -3.13
N ALA A 212 -24.23 -6.43 -4.38
CA ALA A 212 -25.60 -6.35 -4.87
C ALA A 212 -26.59 -7.26 -4.12
N ARG A 213 -26.06 -8.34 -3.51
CA ARG A 213 -26.84 -9.29 -2.71
C ARG A 213 -26.84 -8.99 -1.23
N ARG A 214 -25.98 -8.09 -0.78
CA ARG A 214 -25.90 -7.69 0.63
C ARG A 214 -27.16 -6.94 1.04
N ARG A 215 -28.03 -7.58 1.83
CA ARG A 215 -29.29 -7.01 2.34
C ARG A 215 -29.24 -6.75 3.84
N LEU A 216 -28.36 -7.43 4.57
CA LEU A 216 -28.21 -7.26 6.00
C LEU A 216 -27.05 -6.32 6.28
N ASN A 217 -27.27 -5.30 7.09
CA ASN A 217 -26.24 -4.34 7.51
C ASN A 217 -25.50 -4.80 8.79
N GLU A 218 -26.11 -5.72 9.53
CA GLU A 218 -25.59 -6.22 10.81
C GLU A 218 -25.68 -7.75 10.82
N SER A 219 -24.85 -8.39 11.63
CA SER A 219 -24.89 -9.85 11.80
C SER A 219 -26.23 -10.26 12.45
N PHE A 220 -26.75 -11.39 12.04
CA PHE A 220 -27.97 -11.99 12.57
C PHE A 220 -27.85 -12.36 14.06
N TYR A 221 -26.63 -12.65 14.51
CA TYR A 221 -26.32 -12.90 15.90
C TYR A 221 -25.61 -11.72 16.53
N PRO A 222 -26.02 -11.30 17.74
CA PRO A 222 -25.47 -10.14 18.36
C PRO A 222 -23.99 -10.34 18.69
N LEU A 223 -23.16 -9.41 18.26
CA LEU A 223 -21.90 -9.10 18.86
C LEU A 223 -22.10 -8.92 20.38
N GLU A 224 -21.05 -8.99 21.16
CA GLU A 224 -21.08 -8.90 22.63
C GLU A 224 -21.87 -7.69 23.15
N GLU A 225 -21.90 -6.60 22.37
CA GLU A 225 -22.70 -5.39 22.63
C GLU A 225 -24.20 -5.64 22.70
N TYR A 226 -24.73 -6.57 21.91
CA TYR A 226 -26.17 -6.91 21.95
C TYR A 226 -26.52 -7.83 23.11
N ARG A 227 -25.59 -8.65 23.60
CA ARG A 227 -25.77 -9.46 24.81
C ARG A 227 -26.03 -8.57 26.03
N ASN A 228 -25.32 -7.44 26.12
CA ASN A 228 -25.47 -6.47 27.19
C ASN A 228 -26.78 -5.66 27.10
N LYS A 229 -27.40 -5.63 25.91
CA LYS A 229 -28.67 -4.91 25.69
C LYS A 229 -29.93 -5.80 25.81
N ASN A 230 -29.78 -7.07 26.15
CA ASN A 230 -30.88 -8.04 26.25
C ASN A 230 -31.73 -8.19 24.97
N ILE A 231 -31.12 -8.02 23.80
CA ILE A 231 -31.80 -8.16 22.51
C ILE A 231 -32.03 -9.64 22.25
N LYS A 232 -33.30 -10.02 22.11
CA LYS A 232 -33.69 -11.39 21.83
C LYS A 232 -33.35 -11.76 20.38
N VAL A 233 -32.76 -12.91 20.19
CA VAL A 233 -32.58 -13.51 18.84
C VAL A 233 -33.94 -13.68 18.19
N PRO A 234 -34.16 -13.29 16.92
CA PRO A 234 -35.46 -13.47 16.26
C PRO A 234 -35.89 -14.95 16.30
N ASP A 235 -37.14 -15.18 16.60
CA ASP A 235 -37.74 -16.51 16.56
C ASP A 235 -37.68 -17.03 15.10
N LEU A 236 -37.62 -18.36 14.93
CA LEU A 236 -37.66 -18.97 13.62
C LEU A 236 -38.98 -18.64 12.91
N ALA A 237 -38.88 -18.24 11.64
CA ALA A 237 -40.05 -18.11 10.79
C ALA A 237 -40.62 -19.51 10.49
N LYS A 238 -41.91 -19.55 10.11
CA LYS A 238 -42.54 -20.85 9.80
C LYS A 238 -41.84 -21.56 8.67
N GLY A 239 -41.28 -22.75 8.95
CA GLY A 239 -40.51 -23.52 7.98
C GLY A 239 -39.08 -23.07 7.74
N GLU A 240 -38.59 -22.08 8.49
CA GLU A 240 -37.19 -21.64 8.41
C GLU A 240 -36.27 -22.72 9.00
N GLU A 241 -35.22 -23.04 8.26
CA GLU A 241 -34.10 -23.84 8.72
C GLU A 241 -32.86 -22.98 8.85
N ARG A 242 -32.15 -23.07 9.98
CA ARG A 242 -30.89 -22.37 10.22
C ARG A 242 -29.75 -23.36 10.20
N ILE A 243 -28.83 -23.15 9.26
CA ILE A 243 -27.64 -24.01 9.08
C ILE A 243 -26.43 -23.21 9.56
N LEU A 244 -25.64 -23.81 10.45
CA LEU A 244 -24.41 -23.22 10.97
C LEU A 244 -23.21 -23.86 10.25
N GLY A 245 -22.48 -23.07 9.49
CA GLY A 245 -21.16 -23.40 8.97
C GLY A 245 -20.07 -22.87 9.91
N VAL A 246 -19.12 -23.73 10.24
CA VAL A 246 -17.98 -23.38 11.09
C VAL A 246 -16.71 -23.76 10.37
N ASP A 247 -15.89 -22.77 10.08
CA ASP A 247 -14.52 -22.93 9.59
C ASP A 247 -13.55 -22.58 10.73
N VAL A 248 -12.80 -23.56 11.21
CA VAL A 248 -11.92 -23.41 12.36
C VAL A 248 -10.48 -23.25 11.89
N ALA A 249 -9.92 -22.08 12.09
CA ALA A 249 -8.50 -21.87 11.88
C ALA A 249 -7.68 -22.70 12.88
N LEU A 250 -6.83 -23.57 12.38
CA LEU A 250 -5.88 -24.32 13.19
C LEU A 250 -4.79 -23.38 13.74
N MET A 251 -4.38 -23.65 14.97
CA MET A 251 -3.50 -22.83 15.82
C MET A 251 -2.35 -22.12 15.11
N ALA A 252 -2.12 -20.90 15.56
CA ALA A 252 -1.02 -20.03 15.16
C ALA A 252 0.34 -20.70 15.12
N SER A 253 1.00 -20.66 14.00
CA SER A 253 2.44 -20.77 13.99
C SER A 253 3.07 -19.40 14.27
N ARG A 254 4.16 -19.34 15.04
CA ARG A 254 4.88 -18.09 15.32
C ARG A 254 5.44 -17.40 14.07
N ARG A 255 5.28 -17.98 12.87
CA ARG A 255 5.87 -17.54 11.61
C ARG A 255 4.87 -17.11 10.54
N HIS A 256 3.59 -17.41 10.69
CA HIS A 256 2.55 -17.05 9.71
C HIS A 256 1.38 -16.38 10.43
N ALA A 257 0.81 -15.33 9.81
CA ALA A 257 -0.48 -14.79 10.23
C ALA A 257 -1.52 -15.92 10.15
N ASN A 258 -2.36 -16.02 11.18
CA ASN A 258 -3.39 -17.03 11.20
C ASN A 258 -4.54 -16.64 10.30
N ASP A 259 -5.11 -17.65 9.66
CA ASP A 259 -6.48 -17.52 9.18
C ASP A 259 -7.42 -17.31 10.38
N ALA A 260 -8.41 -16.47 10.20
CA ALA A 260 -9.45 -16.27 11.21
C ALA A 260 -10.46 -17.42 11.14
N SER A 261 -10.89 -17.92 12.30
CA SER A 261 -12.03 -18.82 12.32
C SER A 261 -13.27 -18.07 11.86
N ALA A 262 -14.03 -18.65 10.94
CA ALA A 262 -15.26 -18.08 10.43
C ALA A 262 -16.47 -18.86 10.93
N LEU A 263 -17.51 -18.13 11.30
CA LEU A 263 -18.81 -18.66 11.68
C LEU A 263 -19.86 -18.04 10.75
N THR A 264 -20.52 -18.89 9.97
CA THR A 264 -21.55 -18.45 9.02
C THR A 264 -22.88 -19.11 9.37
N ILE A 265 -23.94 -18.32 9.42
CA ILE A 265 -25.29 -18.79 9.64
C ILE A 265 -26.09 -18.54 8.39
N LEU A 266 -26.66 -19.61 7.83
CA LEU A 266 -27.63 -19.53 6.77
C LEU A 266 -29.04 -19.64 7.35
N SER A 267 -29.90 -18.69 7.02
CA SER A 267 -31.35 -18.76 7.21
C SER A 267 -31.99 -19.18 5.89
N CYS A 268 -32.51 -20.39 5.84
CA CYS A 268 -33.14 -20.97 4.65
C CYS A 268 -34.68 -20.93 4.84
N LEU A 269 -35.37 -20.17 3.99
CA LEU A 269 -36.82 -20.05 3.98
C LEU A 269 -37.41 -20.81 2.79
N PRO A 270 -38.37 -21.72 3.01
CA PRO A 270 -39.02 -22.43 1.91
C PRO A 270 -39.88 -21.47 1.07
N THR A 271 -39.87 -21.67 -0.22
CA THR A 271 -40.76 -20.99 -1.17
C THR A 271 -41.95 -21.88 -1.52
N ASP A 272 -42.99 -21.29 -2.07
CA ASP A 272 -44.19 -22.04 -2.50
C ASP A 272 -43.88 -23.08 -3.59
N ASN A 273 -42.77 -22.97 -4.30
CA ASN A 273 -42.33 -23.88 -5.35
C ASN A 273 -41.48 -25.06 -4.83
N GLY A 274 -41.25 -25.16 -3.53
CA GLY A 274 -40.42 -26.21 -2.94
C GLY A 274 -38.91 -25.91 -2.93
N ASP A 275 -38.50 -24.72 -3.41
CA ASP A 275 -37.13 -24.22 -3.33
C ASP A 275 -36.90 -23.47 -2.00
N PHE A 276 -35.64 -23.14 -1.71
CA PHE A 276 -35.26 -22.34 -0.54
C PHE A 276 -34.66 -20.99 -0.96
N ILE A 277 -35.03 -19.93 -0.26
CA ILE A 277 -34.29 -18.67 -0.26
C ILE A 277 -33.35 -18.68 0.93
N CYS A 278 -32.05 -18.70 0.65
CA CYS A 278 -31.02 -18.68 1.69
C CYS A 278 -30.44 -17.28 1.86
N ASN A 279 -30.44 -16.78 3.09
CA ASN A 279 -29.80 -15.54 3.52
C ASN A 279 -28.61 -15.87 4.43
N VAL A 280 -27.50 -15.14 4.28
CA VAL A 280 -26.26 -15.31 5.03
C VAL A 280 -26.05 -14.13 5.95
#